data_c4b3671de7124cab8d9d427096eb8864
#
_entry.id   c4b3671de7124cab8d9d427096eb8864
#
_cell.length_a   1.000
_cell.length_b   1.000
_cell.length_c   1.000
_cell.angle_alpha   90.00
_cell.angle_beta   90.00
_cell.angle_gamma   90.00
#
_symmetry.space_group_name_H-M   'P 1'
#
loop_
_entity.id
_entity.type
_entity.pdbx_description
1 polymer ?
#
loop_
_entity_poly.entity_id
_entity_poly.type
_entity_poly.pdbx_seq_one_letter_code
_entity_poly.pdbx_strand_id
1 'polypeptide(L)'
;MCLTKLTRLSTLVAFVLVGSSITGHTSAADPEDNNPLGIWKGSNNSHLKGTFKAEVAYFDQSGSWFGEAEQNLGAGSGNWWESVIHPGIEGSHFIRNGGEMYGRLSGILANTDDIDAAGSNVGHGDDVSDFRAEDAYLGWRSGDLFSSLGKDFLDISFGRQQYVAGNGFIFYDQSGNGGNRGAFWIGRRVAANYAGIIRLKYDQLKSDLIYLEADDNPDSDTKVGGVTLDYSFDKIGSLGGGFYNVDSNIDTRDSMNVYDIRFILNPFNAFNVSPALKPLSFEGEYVYEDNDDQLKASGWYLSASYQWDNTLWKPNLAYRYASFEGDNPNSGKSEDFDPLFYGFSDWGNWYQGEILGEYVLTNSNLNSHMVKLNVKPVDSISFNLFFYHFRLDNPEGFGVQSQDFADEWNLTVDWTANEHLSFSLVGAYADPDSGAREFTGGDDEWSYGMLYGIISF
;
A
#
# COMPACT_ATOMS: atom_id res chain seq x y z
N MET A 1 -30.82 -24.27 -0.02
CA MET A 1 -29.71 -23.81 0.81
C MET A 1 -29.24 -22.38 0.45
N CYS A 2 -29.55 -21.89 -0.74
CA CYS A 2 -29.12 -20.56 -1.23
C CYS A 2 -29.97 -19.35 -0.73
N LEU A 3 -31.19 -19.58 -0.26
CA LEU A 3 -32.10 -18.46 0.17
C LEU A 3 -31.90 -17.99 1.62
N THR A 4 -31.23 -18.75 2.46
CA THR A 4 -31.01 -18.39 3.88
C THR A 4 -29.79 -17.50 4.10
N LYS A 5 -28.80 -17.50 3.18
CA LYS A 5 -27.63 -16.59 3.26
C LYS A 5 -27.97 -15.15 2.85
N LEU A 6 -28.88 -14.94 1.90
CA LEU A 6 -29.30 -13.60 1.47
C LEU A 6 -30.06 -12.81 2.54
N THR A 7 -30.74 -13.48 3.47
CA THR A 7 -31.51 -12.82 4.54
C THR A 7 -30.65 -12.26 5.67
N ARG A 8 -29.43 -12.72 5.86
CA ARG A 8 -28.51 -12.14 6.87
C ARG A 8 -27.79 -10.88 6.38
N LEU A 9 -27.54 -10.78 5.06
CA LEU A 9 -26.87 -9.62 4.46
C LEU A 9 -27.81 -8.41 4.34
N SER A 10 -29.14 -8.66 4.12
CA SER A 10 -30.12 -7.58 3.97
C SER A 10 -30.33 -6.75 5.25
N THR A 11 -29.92 -7.26 6.41
CA THR A 11 -30.06 -6.51 7.68
C THR A 11 -28.85 -5.59 7.96
N LEU A 12 -27.69 -5.87 7.38
CA LEU A 12 -26.49 -5.02 7.53
C LEU A 12 -26.44 -3.87 6.51
N VAL A 13 -26.96 -4.11 5.30
CA VAL A 13 -26.95 -3.11 4.21
C VAL A 13 -27.95 -1.97 4.43
N ALA A 14 -28.99 -2.17 5.24
CA ALA A 14 -30.04 -1.17 5.47
C ALA A 14 -29.65 -0.01 6.41
N PHE A 15 -28.46 -0.03 7.04
CA PHE A 15 -28.05 0.99 8.03
C PHE A 15 -26.95 1.94 7.56
N VAL A 16 -26.45 1.83 6.32
CA VAL A 16 -25.28 2.60 5.87
C VAL A 16 -25.60 3.42 4.63
N LEU A 17 -26.35 4.46 4.78
CA LEU A 17 -26.52 5.50 3.75
C LEU A 17 -26.45 6.88 4.39
N VAL A 18 -25.25 7.35 4.71
CA VAL A 18 -24.90 8.79 4.76
C VAL A 18 -23.36 8.94 4.77
N GLY A 19 -22.86 9.60 3.85
CA GLY A 19 -21.63 9.77 3.13
C GLY A 19 -20.37 10.40 3.68
N SER A 20 -19.20 10.24 3.14
CA SER A 20 -18.08 11.18 2.82
C SER A 20 -16.66 10.69 2.57
N SER A 21 -15.80 11.46 2.13
CA SER A 21 -14.71 11.70 1.22
C SER A 21 -13.38 10.95 1.43
N ILE A 22 -12.76 10.63 0.29
CA ILE A 22 -11.40 10.11 0.15
C ILE A 22 -10.46 11.28 -0.11
N THR A 23 -9.41 11.43 0.67
CA THR A 23 -8.28 12.30 0.30
C THR A 23 -6.97 11.60 0.60
N GLY A 24 -6.18 11.40 -0.45
CA GLY A 24 -4.73 11.26 -0.30
C GLY A 24 -4.17 12.48 0.44
N HIS A 25 -3.12 12.28 1.20
CA HIS A 25 -2.47 13.33 1.98
C HIS A 25 -1.99 14.50 1.12
N THR A 26 -2.84 15.50 0.93
CA THR A 26 -2.43 16.84 0.56
C THR A 26 -2.86 17.77 1.70
N SER A 27 -1.87 18.34 2.38
CA SER A 27 -2.08 19.48 3.26
C SER A 27 -2.64 20.63 2.43
N ALA A 28 -3.94 20.79 2.41
CA ALA A 28 -4.63 21.94 1.84
C ALA A 28 -5.39 22.69 2.94
N ALA A 29 -5.39 24.02 2.80
CA ALA A 29 -5.99 24.94 3.73
C ALA A 29 -7.49 24.69 3.94
N ASP A 30 -7.93 24.96 5.18
CA ASP A 30 -9.30 24.89 5.71
C ASP A 30 -10.39 25.35 4.74
N PRO A 31 -11.32 24.48 4.35
CA PRO A 31 -12.70 24.88 4.09
C PRO A 31 -13.47 24.90 5.41
N GLU A 32 -14.47 25.76 5.53
CA GLU A 32 -15.35 25.85 6.68
C GLU A 32 -15.86 24.47 7.11
N ASP A 33 -15.58 24.16 8.35
CA ASP A 33 -15.69 22.89 9.04
C ASP A 33 -17.14 22.36 9.09
N ASN A 34 -17.54 21.66 8.04
CA ASN A 34 -18.78 20.90 7.97
C ASN A 34 -18.58 19.40 8.28
N ASN A 35 -17.55 19.03 9.07
CA ASN A 35 -17.38 17.64 9.46
C ASN A 35 -18.56 17.21 10.36
N PRO A 36 -19.45 16.31 9.90
CA PRO A 36 -20.63 15.88 10.66
C PRO A 36 -20.26 15.15 11.96
N LEU A 37 -19.00 14.71 12.10
CA LEU A 37 -18.48 14.03 13.28
C LEU A 37 -17.67 14.95 14.21
N GLY A 38 -17.78 16.27 14.06
CA GLY A 38 -17.14 17.24 14.96
C GLY A 38 -17.64 17.07 16.40
N ILE A 39 -16.74 16.78 17.34
CA ILE A 39 -17.05 16.58 18.76
C ILE A 39 -16.84 17.88 19.52
N TRP A 40 -15.74 18.57 19.25
CA TRP A 40 -15.39 19.82 19.93
C TRP A 40 -14.48 20.68 19.05
N LYS A 41 -14.74 22.00 19.06
CA LYS A 41 -13.92 23.03 18.43
C LYS A 41 -13.56 24.08 19.46
N GLY A 42 -12.27 24.25 19.69
CA GLY A 42 -11.73 25.24 20.63
C GLY A 42 -11.19 26.47 19.93
N SER A 43 -10.52 27.33 20.69
CA SER A 43 -9.77 28.47 20.14
C SER A 43 -8.51 28.01 19.43
N ASN A 44 -8.00 28.85 18.49
CA ASN A 44 -6.73 28.60 17.78
C ASN A 44 -6.71 27.27 16.99
N ASN A 45 -7.81 26.92 16.32
CA ASN A 45 -7.94 25.68 15.55
C ASN A 45 -7.80 24.36 16.34
N SER A 46 -7.81 24.43 17.67
CA SER A 46 -7.88 23.21 18.50
C SER A 46 -9.20 22.50 18.24
N HIS A 47 -9.17 21.19 18.03
CA HIS A 47 -10.35 20.40 17.72
C HIS A 47 -10.28 18.95 18.22
N LEU A 48 -11.44 18.35 18.34
CA LEU A 48 -11.63 16.91 18.51
C LEU A 48 -12.76 16.49 17.57
N LYS A 49 -12.53 15.49 16.73
CA LYS A 49 -13.54 14.96 15.80
C LYS A 49 -13.55 13.44 15.80
N GLY A 50 -14.69 12.87 15.51
CA GLY A 50 -14.81 11.47 15.13
C GLY A 50 -14.27 11.25 13.71
N THR A 51 -13.85 10.04 13.44
CA THR A 51 -13.56 9.53 12.10
C THR A 51 -14.30 8.20 11.92
N PHE A 52 -14.77 7.96 10.71
CA PHE A 52 -15.44 6.72 10.39
C PHE A 52 -15.17 6.35 8.94
N LYS A 53 -14.77 5.11 8.71
CA LYS A 53 -14.64 4.54 7.37
C LYS A 53 -15.29 3.17 7.37
N ALA A 54 -16.06 2.86 6.32
CA ALA A 54 -16.55 1.52 6.07
C ALA A 54 -16.28 1.16 4.61
N GLU A 55 -15.85 -0.06 4.41
CA GLU A 55 -15.47 -0.61 3.13
C GLU A 55 -16.15 -1.97 2.94
N VAL A 56 -16.56 -2.28 1.72
CA VAL A 56 -17.10 -3.58 1.35
C VAL A 56 -16.66 -3.93 -0.05
N ALA A 57 -16.23 -5.15 -0.25
CA ALA A 57 -15.90 -5.69 -1.55
C ALA A 57 -16.55 -7.04 -1.77
N TYR A 58 -16.99 -7.29 -2.99
CA TYR A 58 -17.39 -8.58 -3.50
C TYR A 58 -16.43 -9.00 -4.58
N PHE A 59 -15.96 -10.23 -4.48
CA PHE A 59 -14.99 -10.83 -5.38
C PHE A 59 -15.63 -12.03 -6.07
N ASP A 60 -15.30 -12.22 -7.35
CA ASP A 60 -15.71 -13.37 -8.15
C ASP A 60 -14.57 -13.75 -9.08
N GLN A 61 -14.25 -15.05 -9.14
CA GLN A 61 -13.15 -15.53 -9.94
C GLN A 61 -13.41 -16.89 -10.55
N SER A 62 -12.67 -17.21 -11.59
CA SER A 62 -12.64 -18.52 -12.21
C SER A 62 -11.23 -18.88 -12.64
N GLY A 63 -10.91 -20.18 -12.64
CA GLY A 63 -9.57 -20.66 -12.97
C GLY A 63 -8.49 -20.20 -11.96
N SER A 64 -8.86 -19.96 -10.70
CA SER A 64 -7.90 -19.52 -9.67
C SER A 64 -6.78 -20.55 -9.49
N TRP A 65 -5.55 -20.02 -9.30
CA TRP A 65 -4.33 -20.81 -9.31
C TRP A 65 -4.18 -21.62 -10.62
N PHE A 66 -4.60 -21.02 -11.73
CA PHE A 66 -4.58 -21.61 -13.08
C PHE A 66 -5.31 -22.95 -13.17
N GLY A 67 -6.44 -23.06 -12.44
CA GLY A 67 -7.27 -24.28 -12.35
C GLY A 67 -6.96 -25.19 -11.18
N GLU A 68 -5.89 -24.95 -10.43
CA GLU A 68 -5.37 -25.84 -9.38
C GLU A 68 -5.51 -25.24 -7.95
N ALA A 69 -6.58 -24.49 -7.68
CA ALA A 69 -6.81 -23.87 -6.38
C ALA A 69 -6.86 -24.91 -5.24
N GLU A 70 -7.53 -26.04 -5.44
CA GLU A 70 -7.65 -27.09 -4.42
C GLU A 70 -6.30 -27.72 -4.06
N GLN A 71 -5.39 -27.85 -5.03
CA GLN A 71 -4.03 -28.35 -4.84
C GLN A 71 -3.14 -27.32 -4.12
N ASN A 72 -3.25 -26.05 -4.47
CA ASN A 72 -2.35 -25.00 -3.97
C ASN A 72 -2.83 -24.38 -2.65
N LEU A 73 -4.15 -24.25 -2.45
CA LEU A 73 -4.73 -23.64 -1.24
C LEU A 73 -5.24 -24.69 -0.23
N GLY A 74 -5.39 -25.97 -0.66
CA GLY A 74 -6.08 -27.00 0.14
C GLY A 74 -7.60 -26.85 0.15
N ALA A 75 -8.17 -25.92 -0.62
CA ALA A 75 -9.60 -25.68 -0.78
C ALA A 75 -9.88 -25.00 -2.11
N GLY A 76 -11.10 -25.19 -2.65
CA GLY A 76 -11.56 -24.41 -3.81
C GLY A 76 -11.82 -22.96 -3.41
N SER A 77 -11.47 -22.02 -4.27
CA SER A 77 -11.79 -20.60 -4.12
C SER A 77 -12.62 -20.14 -5.31
N GLY A 78 -13.71 -19.42 -5.07
CA GLY A 78 -14.63 -18.95 -6.12
C GLY A 78 -15.03 -17.50 -5.92
N ASN A 79 -15.95 -17.25 -5.01
CA ASN A 79 -16.39 -15.90 -4.68
C ASN A 79 -16.42 -15.71 -3.16
N TRP A 80 -16.11 -14.50 -2.72
CA TRP A 80 -16.13 -14.15 -1.29
C TRP A 80 -16.49 -12.68 -1.11
N TRP A 81 -16.75 -12.32 0.14
CA TRP A 81 -16.94 -10.92 0.55
C TRP A 81 -15.91 -10.55 1.58
N GLU A 82 -15.43 -9.32 1.47
CA GLU A 82 -14.70 -8.67 2.55
C GLU A 82 -15.42 -7.41 2.99
N SER A 83 -15.32 -7.09 4.29
CA SER A 83 -15.82 -5.83 4.82
C SER A 83 -14.94 -5.33 5.96
N VAL A 84 -14.81 -4.01 6.03
CA VAL A 84 -14.03 -3.31 7.05
C VAL A 84 -14.85 -2.18 7.63
N ILE A 85 -14.82 -2.03 8.96
CA ILE A 85 -15.36 -0.86 9.67
C ILE A 85 -14.24 -0.30 10.53
N HIS A 86 -13.92 0.98 10.32
CA HIS A 86 -12.80 1.67 10.95
C HIS A 86 -13.27 2.96 11.65
N PRO A 87 -13.86 2.89 12.87
CA PRO A 87 -14.18 4.04 13.68
C PRO A 87 -12.96 4.59 14.40
N GLY A 88 -12.93 5.89 14.63
CA GLY A 88 -11.85 6.53 15.38
C GLY A 88 -12.22 7.90 15.91
N ILE A 89 -11.31 8.46 16.67
CA ILE A 89 -11.30 9.86 17.10
C ILE A 89 -9.91 10.43 16.88
N GLU A 90 -9.83 11.66 16.40
CA GLU A 90 -8.59 12.41 16.29
C GLU A 90 -8.76 13.83 16.76
N GLY A 91 -7.69 14.44 17.20
CA GLY A 91 -7.73 15.82 17.65
C GLY A 91 -6.38 16.46 17.75
N SER A 92 -6.43 17.80 17.84
CA SER A 92 -5.26 18.60 18.11
C SER A 92 -5.57 19.72 19.10
N HIS A 93 -4.53 20.14 19.84
CA HIS A 93 -4.59 21.24 20.79
C HIS A 93 -3.39 22.15 20.68
N PHE A 94 -3.63 23.41 20.30
CA PHE A 94 -2.61 24.44 20.27
C PHE A 94 -2.26 24.94 21.65
N ILE A 95 -0.99 24.88 22.01
CA ILE A 95 -0.43 25.40 23.24
C ILE A 95 0.18 26.77 22.92
N ARG A 96 -0.32 27.82 23.52
CA ARG A 96 0.21 29.18 23.31
C ARG A 96 1.71 29.22 23.58
N ASN A 97 2.52 29.58 22.57
CA ASN A 97 3.99 29.53 22.59
C ASN A 97 4.57 28.15 22.93
N GLY A 98 3.84 27.07 22.67
CA GLY A 98 4.23 25.70 23.01
C GLY A 98 4.05 24.67 21.86
N GLY A 99 3.70 25.15 20.67
CA GLY A 99 3.44 24.26 19.51
C GLY A 99 2.04 23.63 19.58
N GLU A 100 1.90 22.44 19.02
CA GLU A 100 0.63 21.71 18.90
C GLU A 100 0.78 20.27 19.38
N MET A 101 -0.06 19.85 20.31
CA MET A 101 -0.26 18.44 20.63
C MET A 101 -1.33 17.85 19.72
N TYR A 102 -1.13 16.64 19.23
CA TYR A 102 -2.10 15.94 18.39
C TYR A 102 -2.11 14.43 18.70
N GLY A 103 -3.14 13.75 18.26
CA GLY A 103 -3.22 12.29 18.42
C GLY A 103 -4.45 11.69 17.80
N ARG A 104 -4.45 10.37 17.71
CA ARG A 104 -5.53 9.56 17.14
C ARG A 104 -5.68 8.26 17.93
N LEU A 105 -6.93 7.82 18.03
CA LEU A 105 -7.31 6.51 18.53
C LEU A 105 -8.35 5.93 17.56
N SER A 106 -8.10 4.75 17.04
CA SER A 106 -9.01 4.05 16.15
C SER A 106 -8.94 2.53 16.31
N GLY A 107 -9.92 1.84 15.76
CA GLY A 107 -9.93 0.39 15.70
C GLY A 107 -10.54 -0.10 14.40
N ILE A 108 -10.16 -1.29 13.97
CA ILE A 108 -10.64 -1.94 12.75
C ILE A 108 -11.36 -3.23 13.12
N LEU A 109 -12.62 -3.34 12.65
CA LEU A 109 -13.34 -4.59 12.53
C LEU A 109 -13.25 -5.03 11.06
N ALA A 110 -12.62 -6.16 10.79
CA ALA A 110 -12.48 -6.73 9.46
C ALA A 110 -13.15 -8.11 9.40
N ASN A 111 -13.75 -8.41 8.26
CA ASN A 111 -14.42 -9.69 8.03
C ASN A 111 -14.10 -10.20 6.63
N THR A 112 -14.00 -11.54 6.52
CA THR A 112 -14.04 -12.29 5.26
C THR A 112 -15.17 -13.33 5.39
N ASP A 113 -16.06 -13.39 4.41
CA ASP A 113 -17.12 -14.39 4.29
C ASP A 113 -16.78 -15.27 3.08
N ASP A 114 -16.61 -16.57 3.29
CA ASP A 114 -16.10 -17.56 2.35
C ASP A 114 -14.55 -17.56 2.19
N ILE A 115 -13.98 -18.32 1.27
CA ILE A 115 -12.52 -18.53 1.10
C ILE A 115 -11.97 -17.53 0.09
N ASP A 116 -11.02 -16.70 0.54
CA ASP A 116 -10.32 -15.76 -0.34
C ASP A 116 -9.36 -16.45 -1.32
N ALA A 117 -8.93 -15.73 -2.37
CA ALA A 117 -8.06 -16.27 -3.41
C ALA A 117 -6.65 -16.62 -2.94
N ALA A 118 -6.17 -16.02 -1.85
CA ALA A 118 -4.91 -16.39 -1.22
C ALA A 118 -5.04 -17.64 -0.33
N GLY A 119 -6.27 -18.09 -0.03
CA GLY A 119 -6.51 -19.12 0.96
C GLY A 119 -6.08 -18.71 2.37
N SER A 120 -5.96 -17.42 2.62
CA SER A 120 -5.36 -16.89 3.85
C SER A 120 -6.17 -17.26 5.09
N ASN A 121 -7.48 -17.45 4.93
CA ASN A 121 -8.41 -17.82 5.99
C ASN A 121 -8.66 -19.36 6.09
N VAL A 122 -8.06 -20.16 5.22
CA VAL A 122 -8.16 -21.64 5.30
C VAL A 122 -7.57 -22.14 6.61
N GLY A 123 -8.33 -22.96 7.31
CA GLY A 123 -7.96 -23.47 8.63
C GLY A 123 -8.39 -22.60 9.81
N HIS A 124 -8.88 -21.38 9.56
CA HIS A 124 -9.46 -20.49 10.58
C HIS A 124 -10.99 -20.49 10.59
N GLY A 125 -11.62 -21.20 9.66
CA GLY A 125 -13.05 -21.21 9.36
C GLY A 125 -13.34 -20.40 8.09
N ASP A 126 -14.41 -20.72 7.40
CA ASP A 126 -14.80 -20.04 6.16
C ASP A 126 -15.19 -18.58 6.41
N ASP A 127 -15.67 -18.26 7.61
CA ASP A 127 -16.11 -16.94 8.05
C ASP A 127 -15.15 -16.44 9.13
N VAL A 128 -14.39 -15.41 8.84
CA VAL A 128 -13.43 -14.77 9.77
C VAL A 128 -13.89 -13.37 10.12
N SER A 129 -13.85 -13.05 11.41
CA SER A 129 -14.14 -11.69 11.92
C SER A 129 -13.18 -11.37 13.06
N ASP A 130 -12.48 -10.24 12.96
CA ASP A 130 -11.53 -9.80 14.00
C ASP A 130 -11.60 -8.30 14.22
N PHE A 131 -11.50 -7.88 15.49
CA PHE A 131 -11.43 -6.47 15.89
C PHE A 131 -10.13 -6.17 16.61
N ARG A 132 -9.39 -5.17 16.10
CA ARG A 132 -8.13 -4.71 16.71
C ARG A 132 -8.04 -3.19 16.75
N ALA A 133 -7.21 -2.69 17.68
CA ALA A 133 -6.76 -1.30 17.64
C ALA A 133 -5.90 -1.09 16.39
N GLU A 134 -6.10 0.06 15.73
CA GLU A 134 -5.27 0.43 14.56
C GLU A 134 -4.40 1.63 14.90
N ASP A 135 -4.97 2.77 15.22
CA ASP A 135 -4.21 3.91 15.68
C ASP A 135 -4.33 4.06 17.19
N ALA A 136 -3.22 4.33 17.87
CA ALA A 136 -3.19 4.72 19.27
C ALA A 136 -1.89 5.50 19.53
N TYR A 137 -1.84 6.76 19.09
CA TYR A 137 -0.64 7.56 19.20
C TYR A 137 -0.90 9.00 19.63
N LEU A 138 0.15 9.60 20.17
CA LEU A 138 0.23 11.02 20.50
C LEU A 138 1.45 11.62 19.82
N GLY A 139 1.34 12.88 19.44
CA GLY A 139 2.42 13.64 18.85
C GLY A 139 2.44 15.08 19.32
N TRP A 140 3.57 15.73 19.07
CA TRP A 140 3.78 17.13 19.30
C TRP A 140 4.59 17.72 18.16
N ARG A 141 4.14 18.84 17.60
CA ARG A 141 4.86 19.61 16.59
C ARG A 141 5.17 21.01 17.08
N SER A 142 6.30 21.53 16.66
CA SER A 142 6.85 22.78 17.20
C SER A 142 6.07 24.05 16.81
N GLY A 143 5.24 24.02 15.76
CA GLY A 143 4.62 25.23 15.25
C GLY A 143 5.67 26.28 14.90
N ASP A 144 5.50 27.50 15.42
CA ASP A 144 6.41 28.61 15.20
C ASP A 144 7.47 28.79 16.32
N LEU A 145 7.64 27.83 17.23
CA LEU A 145 8.63 27.91 18.31
C LEU A 145 10.06 28.12 17.83
N PHE A 146 10.40 27.51 16.73
CA PHE A 146 11.71 27.63 16.08
C PHE A 146 11.59 28.46 14.79
N SER A 147 11.05 29.69 14.89
CA SER A 147 10.71 30.52 13.74
C SER A 147 11.89 30.79 12.77
N SER A 148 13.14 30.75 13.26
CA SER A 148 14.35 30.87 12.41
C SER A 148 14.62 29.60 11.59
N LEU A 149 14.05 28.46 11.97
CA LEU A 149 14.19 27.16 11.29
C LEU A 149 12.94 26.79 10.45
N GLY A 150 11.87 27.58 10.56
CA GLY A 150 10.62 27.39 9.84
C GLY A 150 9.51 26.80 10.72
N LYS A 151 8.28 26.91 10.20
CA LYS A 151 7.11 26.34 10.86
C LYS A 151 7.20 24.81 10.87
N ASP A 152 6.83 24.21 12.01
CA ASP A 152 6.84 22.75 12.22
C ASP A 152 8.22 22.11 11.90
N PHE A 153 9.31 22.82 12.24
CA PHE A 153 10.67 22.32 12.10
C PHE A 153 10.88 20.96 12.77
N LEU A 154 10.26 20.76 13.94
CA LEU A 154 10.31 19.52 14.70
C LEU A 154 8.90 18.99 14.96
N ASP A 155 8.69 17.71 14.60
CA ASP A 155 7.49 16.94 14.89
C ASP A 155 7.91 15.58 15.50
N ILE A 156 7.36 15.25 16.65
CA ILE A 156 7.66 14.01 17.37
C ILE A 156 6.35 13.30 17.65
N SER A 157 6.27 12.01 17.30
CA SER A 157 5.11 11.17 17.63
C SER A 157 5.55 9.80 18.11
N PHE A 158 4.70 9.19 18.93
CA PHE A 158 4.91 7.84 19.46
C PHE A 158 3.60 7.12 19.74
N GLY A 159 3.64 5.80 19.63
CA GLY A 159 2.49 4.91 19.81
C GLY A 159 2.25 4.06 18.56
N ARG A 160 1.09 3.42 18.51
CA ARG A 160 0.66 2.61 17.38
C ARG A 160 0.25 3.53 16.22
N GLN A 161 1.04 3.54 15.16
CA GLN A 161 0.84 4.38 13.97
C GLN A 161 1.60 3.83 12.77
N GLN A 162 1.14 4.17 11.57
CA GLN A 162 1.80 3.86 10.32
C GLN A 162 3.03 4.75 10.09
N TYR A 163 4.09 4.18 9.50
CA TYR A 163 5.21 4.91 8.92
C TYR A 163 5.32 4.61 7.43
N VAL A 164 5.53 5.64 6.61
CA VAL A 164 5.72 5.50 5.16
C VAL A 164 7.00 6.21 4.75
N ALA A 165 7.88 5.50 4.04
CA ALA A 165 9.05 6.08 3.39
C ALA A 165 8.85 6.11 1.87
N GLY A 166 9.20 7.23 1.22
CA GLY A 166 9.06 7.37 -0.22
C GLY A 166 7.63 7.13 -0.70
N ASN A 167 7.47 6.22 -1.67
CA ASN A 167 6.18 5.76 -2.18
C ASN A 167 5.74 4.40 -1.58
N GLY A 168 6.41 3.93 -0.54
CA GLY A 168 6.10 2.67 0.13
C GLY A 168 6.80 1.45 -0.47
N PHE A 169 7.92 1.61 -1.14
CA PHE A 169 8.68 0.51 -1.73
C PHE A 169 9.13 -0.53 -0.71
N ILE A 170 9.53 -0.08 0.51
CA ILE A 170 9.92 -0.95 1.62
C ILE A 170 9.22 -0.63 2.94
N PHE A 171 8.60 0.57 3.09
CA PHE A 171 7.87 0.96 4.31
C PHE A 171 6.54 1.60 3.98
N TYR A 172 5.47 0.83 4.14
CA TYR A 172 4.08 1.27 4.05
C TYR A 172 3.17 0.46 4.99
N ASP A 173 3.19 -0.87 4.93
CA ASP A 173 2.34 -1.78 5.68
C ASP A 173 3.16 -2.51 6.75
N GLN A 174 3.13 -2.02 7.99
CA GLN A 174 3.83 -2.62 9.12
C GLN A 174 2.94 -3.59 9.90
N SER A 175 1.80 -3.97 9.35
CA SER A 175 0.86 -4.89 9.98
C SER A 175 0.62 -6.10 9.08
N GLY A 176 -0.52 -6.74 9.19
CA GLY A 176 -0.92 -7.85 8.34
C GLY A 176 -2.42 -7.98 8.33
N ASN A 177 -2.95 -8.29 7.15
CA ASN A 177 -4.36 -8.56 6.92
C ASN A 177 -4.55 -10.02 6.54
N GLY A 178 -5.81 -10.47 6.38
CA GLY A 178 -6.11 -11.87 6.05
C GLY A 178 -5.88 -12.84 7.22
N GLY A 179 -5.91 -14.13 6.90
CA GLY A 179 -5.81 -15.19 7.90
C GLY A 179 -6.87 -15.06 8.99
N ASN A 180 -6.45 -15.15 10.24
CA ASN A 180 -7.33 -14.96 11.40
C ASN A 180 -7.75 -13.51 11.63
N ARG A 181 -7.23 -12.56 10.86
CA ARG A 181 -7.56 -11.13 10.94
C ARG A 181 -8.64 -10.70 9.97
N GLY A 182 -8.97 -11.52 8.98
CA GLY A 182 -9.94 -11.22 7.93
C GLY A 182 -9.51 -10.11 6.97
N ALA A 183 -10.31 -9.88 5.93
CA ALA A 183 -10.13 -8.86 4.91
C ALA A 183 -8.69 -8.83 4.36
N PHE A 184 -8.34 -9.85 3.58
CA PHE A 184 -7.00 -9.97 3.01
C PHE A 184 -6.70 -8.80 2.06
N TRP A 185 -7.62 -8.52 1.14
CA TRP A 185 -7.43 -7.50 0.12
C TRP A 185 -7.77 -6.07 0.60
N ILE A 186 -9.00 -5.86 1.15
CA ILE A 186 -9.43 -4.52 1.59
C ILE A 186 -9.00 -4.19 3.02
N GLY A 187 -8.23 -5.06 3.66
CA GLY A 187 -7.74 -4.83 5.03
C GLY A 187 -6.93 -3.55 5.14
N ARG A 188 -7.15 -2.81 6.24
CA ARG A 188 -6.53 -1.50 6.46
C ARG A 188 -5.70 -1.49 7.74
N ARG A 189 -5.25 -2.63 8.18
CA ARG A 189 -4.26 -2.73 9.26
C ARG A 189 -2.89 -2.50 8.66
N VAL A 190 -2.37 -1.31 8.84
CA VAL A 190 -1.07 -0.87 8.30
C VAL A 190 -0.17 -0.28 9.39
N ALA A 191 -0.70 -0.04 10.59
CA ALA A 191 0.03 0.59 11.67
C ALA A 191 1.00 -0.41 12.34
N ALA A 192 2.23 0.03 12.56
CA ALA A 192 3.18 -0.68 13.43
C ALA A 192 2.59 -0.84 14.84
N ASN A 193 2.89 -1.95 15.52
CA ASN A 193 2.50 -2.19 16.91
C ASN A 193 2.97 -1.05 17.82
N TYR A 194 4.17 -0.56 17.57
CA TYR A 194 4.72 0.65 18.16
C TYR A 194 5.62 1.37 17.15
N ALA A 195 5.51 2.71 17.10
CA ALA A 195 6.44 3.55 16.38
C ALA A 195 6.79 4.80 17.18
N GLY A 196 8.08 5.14 17.21
CA GLY A 196 8.61 6.42 17.65
C GLY A 196 9.20 7.13 16.45
N ILE A 197 8.70 8.31 16.11
CA ILE A 197 9.08 9.03 14.89
C ILE A 197 9.45 10.47 15.27
N ILE A 198 10.64 10.91 14.87
CA ILE A 198 11.08 12.30 14.95
C ILE A 198 11.27 12.80 13.52
N ARG A 199 10.46 13.78 13.11
CA ARG A 199 10.54 14.43 11.80
C ARG A 199 11.16 15.81 11.93
N LEU A 200 12.17 16.06 11.11
CA LEU A 200 12.83 17.35 10.98
C LEU A 200 12.54 17.92 9.59
N LYS A 201 12.13 19.19 9.53
CA LYS A 201 11.86 19.88 8.27
C LYS A 201 12.52 21.26 8.26
N TYR A 202 13.51 21.41 7.40
CA TYR A 202 14.21 22.68 7.23
C TYR A 202 14.27 23.07 5.76
N ASP A 203 13.50 24.08 5.37
CA ASP A 203 13.35 24.51 3.98
C ASP A 203 12.97 23.35 3.06
N GLN A 204 13.84 22.95 2.16
CA GLN A 204 13.63 21.86 1.19
C GLN A 204 14.11 20.51 1.72
N LEU A 205 14.73 20.47 2.89
CA LEU A 205 15.26 19.26 3.52
C LEU A 205 14.27 18.68 4.52
N LYS A 206 14.04 17.38 4.45
CA LYS A 206 13.30 16.58 5.43
C LYS A 206 14.17 15.43 5.89
N SER A 207 14.06 15.08 7.17
CA SER A 207 14.74 13.91 7.75
C SER A 207 13.84 13.31 8.81
N ASP A 208 13.68 11.99 8.77
CA ASP A 208 12.99 11.24 9.80
C ASP A 208 14.00 10.34 10.54
N LEU A 209 13.91 10.33 11.86
CA LEU A 209 14.50 9.32 12.72
C LEU A 209 13.37 8.43 13.19
N ILE A 210 13.48 7.13 12.99
CA ILE A 210 12.44 6.17 13.27
C ILE A 210 12.92 5.03 14.16
N TYR A 211 12.01 4.56 14.97
CA TYR A 211 12.01 3.24 15.57
C TYR A 211 10.59 2.69 15.43
N LEU A 212 10.44 1.47 14.93
CA LEU A 212 9.16 0.80 14.82
C LEU A 212 9.30 -0.69 15.19
N GLU A 213 8.19 -1.25 15.66
CA GLU A 213 7.97 -2.66 15.91
C GLU A 213 6.75 -3.09 15.10
N ALA A 214 6.92 -4.06 14.23
CA ALA A 214 5.85 -4.52 13.35
C ALA A 214 4.71 -5.20 14.13
N ASP A 215 3.54 -5.27 13.51
CA ASP A 215 2.38 -6.08 13.96
C ASP A 215 2.00 -7.09 12.87
N ASP A 216 3.01 -7.70 12.26
CA ASP A 216 2.84 -8.66 11.17
C ASP A 216 2.13 -9.96 11.62
N ASN A 217 1.68 -10.74 10.65
CA ASN A 217 0.96 -11.97 10.89
C ASN A 217 1.38 -13.05 9.87
N PRO A 218 2.11 -14.09 10.30
CA PRO A 218 2.53 -14.40 11.67
C PRO A 218 3.55 -13.40 12.24
N ASP A 219 3.54 -13.24 13.57
CA ASP A 219 4.44 -12.32 14.28
C ASP A 219 5.92 -12.73 14.12
N SER A 220 6.70 -11.86 13.52
CA SER A 220 8.14 -12.03 13.29
C SER A 220 9.01 -11.33 14.32
N ASP A 221 8.41 -10.62 15.29
CA ASP A 221 9.11 -9.73 16.26
C ASP A 221 10.07 -8.74 15.57
N THR A 222 9.72 -8.31 14.35
CA THR A 222 10.57 -7.42 13.55
C THR A 222 10.56 -6.00 14.08
N LYS A 223 11.73 -5.47 14.38
CA LYS A 223 11.99 -4.11 14.84
C LYS A 223 12.92 -3.40 13.88
N VAL A 224 12.65 -2.12 13.62
CA VAL A 224 13.48 -1.32 12.71
C VAL A 224 13.86 0.00 13.36
N GLY A 225 15.15 0.30 13.40
CA GLY A 225 15.67 1.63 13.71
C GLY A 225 16.30 2.24 12.49
N GLY A 226 16.02 3.53 12.19
CA GLY A 226 16.55 4.09 10.95
C GLY A 226 16.52 5.61 10.85
N VAL A 227 17.09 6.10 9.77
CA VAL A 227 17.11 7.52 9.40
C VAL A 227 16.87 7.67 7.91
N THR A 228 16.04 8.67 7.54
CA THR A 228 15.84 9.09 6.15
C THR A 228 16.29 10.52 5.95
N LEU A 229 16.62 10.85 4.72
CA LEU A 229 16.93 12.20 4.28
C LEU A 229 16.34 12.41 2.88
N ASP A 230 15.49 13.44 2.73
CA ASP A 230 14.86 13.80 1.46
C ASP A 230 15.12 15.29 1.17
N TYR A 231 15.54 15.58 -0.04
CA TYR A 231 15.74 16.95 -0.53
C TYR A 231 14.86 17.21 -1.75
N SER A 232 14.09 18.30 -1.69
CA SER A 232 13.20 18.72 -2.77
C SER A 232 13.85 19.83 -3.61
N PHE A 233 13.95 19.64 -4.91
CA PHE A 233 14.45 20.62 -5.86
C PHE A 233 13.27 21.36 -6.50
N ASP A 234 13.27 22.67 -6.43
CA ASP A 234 12.24 23.48 -7.08
C ASP A 234 12.07 23.11 -8.55
N LYS A 235 10.84 22.77 -8.94
CA LYS A 235 10.43 22.41 -10.32
C LYS A 235 11.03 21.13 -10.90
N ILE A 236 12.01 20.53 -10.26
CA ILE A 236 12.69 19.32 -10.79
C ILE A 236 12.12 18.06 -10.14
N GLY A 237 11.89 18.07 -8.82
CA GLY A 237 11.43 16.90 -8.07
C GLY A 237 12.17 16.71 -6.75
N SER A 238 12.43 15.48 -6.37
CA SER A 238 13.10 15.15 -5.11
C SER A 238 14.13 14.03 -5.28
N LEU A 239 15.11 14.03 -4.38
CA LEU A 239 16.09 12.97 -4.17
C LEU A 239 16.06 12.62 -2.68
N GLY A 240 16.02 11.35 -2.34
CA GLY A 240 16.02 10.89 -0.98
C GLY A 240 16.81 9.61 -0.80
N GLY A 241 16.95 9.18 0.44
CA GLY A 241 17.55 7.92 0.81
C GLY A 241 17.39 7.64 2.30
N GLY A 242 17.73 6.43 2.71
CA GLY A 242 17.63 5.98 4.08
C GLY A 242 18.69 4.93 4.43
N PHE A 243 18.87 4.79 5.73
CA PHE A 243 19.61 3.70 6.35
C PHE A 243 18.76 3.14 7.48
N TYR A 244 18.62 1.82 7.50
CA TYR A 244 17.85 1.13 8.52
C TYR A 244 18.61 -0.09 9.02
N ASN A 245 18.43 -0.39 10.30
CA ASN A 245 18.88 -1.64 10.91
C ASN A 245 17.63 -2.39 11.38
N VAL A 246 17.56 -3.66 11.02
CA VAL A 246 16.43 -4.55 11.29
C VAL A 246 16.87 -5.62 12.28
N ASP A 247 16.04 -5.90 13.26
CA ASP A 247 16.17 -6.97 14.26
C ASP A 247 14.89 -7.81 14.18
N SER A 248 15.01 -9.15 14.14
CA SER A 248 13.87 -10.02 13.91
C SER A 248 14.11 -11.45 14.39
N ASN A 249 13.03 -12.22 14.58
CA ASN A 249 13.10 -13.66 14.76
C ASN A 249 13.33 -14.45 13.46
N ILE A 250 13.35 -13.76 12.33
CA ILE A 250 13.67 -14.34 11.01
C ILE A 250 15.17 -14.21 10.77
N ASP A 251 15.87 -15.32 10.64
CA ASP A 251 17.34 -15.38 10.55
C ASP A 251 17.91 -14.44 9.46
N THR A 252 17.26 -14.33 8.31
CA THR A 252 17.69 -13.45 7.21
C THR A 252 17.49 -11.96 7.51
N ARG A 253 16.52 -11.61 8.36
CA ARG A 253 16.25 -10.24 8.80
C ARG A 253 17.04 -9.82 10.03
N ASP A 254 17.46 -10.78 10.87
CA ASP A 254 18.11 -10.45 12.13
C ASP A 254 19.46 -9.77 11.90
N SER A 255 19.64 -8.58 12.48
CA SER A 255 20.82 -7.71 12.28
C SER A 255 21.02 -7.23 10.84
N MET A 256 20.00 -7.25 9.99
CA MET A 256 20.08 -6.78 8.60
C MET A 256 20.21 -5.26 8.52
N ASN A 257 21.13 -4.80 7.68
CA ASN A 257 21.29 -3.41 7.32
C ASN A 257 20.66 -3.16 5.95
N VAL A 258 19.84 -2.13 5.86
CA VAL A 258 19.12 -1.75 4.63
C VAL A 258 19.51 -0.33 4.23
N TYR A 259 19.89 -0.18 2.98
CA TYR A 259 20.25 1.11 2.37
C TYR A 259 19.32 1.38 1.21
N ASP A 260 18.68 2.55 1.19
CA ASP A 260 17.88 2.97 0.06
C ASP A 260 18.34 4.29 -0.54
N ILE A 261 18.12 4.44 -1.84
CA ILE A 261 18.20 5.72 -2.56
C ILE A 261 17.02 5.81 -3.52
N ARG A 262 16.32 6.96 -3.51
CA ARG A 262 15.11 7.16 -4.28
C ARG A 262 15.03 8.54 -4.92
N PHE A 263 14.31 8.64 -6.03
CA PHE A 263 14.09 9.92 -6.69
C PHE A 263 12.72 9.97 -7.39
N ILE A 264 12.19 11.21 -7.48
CA ILE A 264 11.05 11.55 -8.33
C ILE A 264 11.46 12.82 -9.07
N LEU A 265 11.56 12.77 -10.41
CA LEU A 265 12.13 13.85 -11.20
C LEU A 265 11.24 14.22 -12.38
N ASN A 266 11.06 15.54 -12.58
CA ASN A 266 10.52 16.18 -13.77
C ASN A 266 11.61 17.08 -14.37
N PRO A 267 12.70 16.50 -14.92
CA PRO A 267 13.93 17.24 -15.19
C PRO A 267 13.76 18.36 -16.22
N PHE A 268 12.83 18.19 -17.16
CA PHE A 268 12.58 19.15 -18.23
C PHE A 268 11.82 20.40 -17.78
N ASN A 269 11.29 20.45 -16.57
CA ASN A 269 10.65 21.64 -16.02
C ASN A 269 11.64 22.76 -15.66
N ALA A 270 12.89 22.40 -15.38
CA ALA A 270 13.94 23.36 -15.04
C ALA A 270 14.69 23.91 -16.27
N PHE A 271 14.58 23.25 -17.42
CA PHE A 271 15.33 23.59 -18.62
C PHE A 271 14.47 24.29 -19.66
N ASN A 272 15.09 25.14 -20.48
CA ASN A 272 14.43 25.73 -21.64
C ASN A 272 14.40 24.77 -22.83
N VAL A 273 13.58 23.71 -22.69
CA VAL A 273 13.42 22.66 -23.68
C VAL A 273 12.05 22.74 -24.34
N SER A 274 11.81 21.89 -25.35
CA SER A 274 10.51 21.78 -26.00
C SER A 274 9.40 21.56 -24.96
N PRO A 275 8.28 22.29 -25.06
CA PRO A 275 7.09 22.07 -24.18
C PRO A 275 6.60 20.63 -24.18
N ALA A 276 6.81 19.89 -25.27
CA ALA A 276 6.43 18.48 -25.37
C ALA A 276 7.21 17.55 -24.42
N LEU A 277 8.36 17.96 -23.89
CA LEU A 277 9.12 17.16 -22.93
C LEU A 277 8.75 17.44 -21.46
N LYS A 278 8.10 18.58 -21.18
CA LYS A 278 7.78 18.99 -19.80
C LYS A 278 6.87 18.03 -19.02
N PRO A 279 5.89 17.37 -19.69
CA PRO A 279 5.04 16.40 -19.00
C PRO A 279 5.71 15.06 -18.64
N LEU A 280 6.97 14.87 -19.07
CA LEU A 280 7.70 13.64 -18.79
C LEU A 280 8.24 13.65 -17.37
N SER A 281 7.95 12.60 -16.60
CA SER A 281 8.46 12.37 -15.26
C SER A 281 9.14 11.00 -15.15
N PHE A 282 10.08 10.92 -14.22
CA PHE A 282 10.82 9.69 -13.90
C PHE A 282 10.79 9.49 -12.39
N GLU A 283 10.68 8.26 -11.96
CA GLU A 283 10.87 7.88 -10.56
C GLU A 283 11.61 6.56 -10.48
N GLY A 284 12.30 6.35 -9.38
CA GLY A 284 13.03 5.12 -9.12
C GLY A 284 13.51 5.05 -7.69
N GLU A 285 13.73 3.84 -7.25
CA GLU A 285 14.30 3.51 -5.96
C GLU A 285 15.20 2.29 -6.12
N TYR A 286 16.30 2.26 -5.40
CA TYR A 286 17.21 1.13 -5.27
C TYR A 286 17.44 0.86 -3.80
N VAL A 287 17.23 -0.38 -3.39
CA VAL A 287 17.44 -0.88 -2.04
C VAL A 287 18.48 -1.96 -2.06
N TYR A 288 19.40 -1.91 -1.11
CA TYR A 288 20.40 -2.93 -0.87
C TYR A 288 20.31 -3.41 0.57
N GLU A 289 20.28 -4.73 0.76
CA GLU A 289 20.16 -5.45 2.02
C GLU A 289 21.42 -6.26 2.28
N ASP A 290 21.94 -6.16 3.49
CA ASP A 290 23.14 -6.90 3.91
C ASP A 290 23.00 -7.37 5.36
N ASN A 291 22.98 -8.67 5.53
CA ASN A 291 23.06 -9.35 6.81
C ASN A 291 24.30 -10.25 6.78
N ASP A 292 25.48 -9.65 6.70
CA ASP A 292 26.82 -10.24 6.70
C ASP A 292 26.91 -11.68 6.16
N ASP A 293 26.47 -12.67 6.96
CA ASP A 293 26.62 -14.09 6.64
C ASP A 293 25.35 -14.76 6.10
N GLN A 294 24.16 -14.14 6.23
CA GLN A 294 22.88 -14.77 5.94
C GLN A 294 22.27 -14.32 4.62
N LEU A 295 22.30 -13.01 4.33
CA LEU A 295 21.61 -12.41 3.19
C LEU A 295 22.42 -11.28 2.56
N LYS A 296 22.43 -11.24 1.22
CA LYS A 296 22.84 -10.08 0.42
C LYS A 296 21.92 -10.01 -0.79
N ALA A 297 21.08 -8.98 -0.83
CA ALA A 297 20.11 -8.84 -1.90
C ALA A 297 19.90 -7.38 -2.29
N SER A 298 19.37 -7.17 -3.47
CA SER A 298 18.92 -5.86 -3.92
C SER A 298 17.55 -5.93 -4.63
N GLY A 299 16.78 -4.87 -4.43
CA GLY A 299 15.54 -4.64 -5.17
C GLY A 299 15.52 -3.22 -5.71
N TRP A 300 15.00 -3.02 -6.92
CA TRP A 300 14.94 -1.69 -7.52
C TRP A 300 13.86 -1.57 -8.57
N TYR A 301 13.47 -0.33 -8.84
CA TYR A 301 12.63 -0.02 -9.99
C TYR A 301 13.03 1.27 -10.67
N LEU A 302 12.60 1.38 -11.92
CA LEU A 302 12.64 2.61 -12.71
C LEU A 302 11.31 2.76 -13.44
N SER A 303 10.69 3.93 -13.29
CA SER A 303 9.45 4.28 -13.96
C SER A 303 9.61 5.57 -14.77
N ALA A 304 8.93 5.63 -15.90
CA ALA A 304 8.78 6.84 -16.70
C ALA A 304 7.31 7.04 -17.03
N SER A 305 6.81 8.26 -16.90
CA SER A 305 5.43 8.57 -17.25
C SER A 305 5.31 9.85 -18.06
N TYR A 306 4.27 9.92 -18.87
CA TYR A 306 3.95 11.09 -19.68
C TYR A 306 2.47 11.46 -19.53
N GLN A 307 2.21 12.72 -19.15
CA GLN A 307 0.88 13.28 -18.92
C GLN A 307 0.46 14.20 -20.07
N TRP A 308 -0.71 13.96 -20.69
CA TRP A 308 -1.29 14.83 -21.71
C TRP A 308 -2.41 15.72 -21.13
N ASP A 309 -2.08 16.80 -20.44
CA ASP A 309 -3.06 17.66 -19.76
C ASP A 309 -4.04 18.37 -20.69
N ASN A 310 -3.61 18.65 -21.94
CA ASN A 310 -4.38 19.43 -22.91
C ASN A 310 -5.13 18.57 -23.95
N THR A 311 -5.25 17.27 -23.72
CA THR A 311 -5.99 16.36 -24.59
C THR A 311 -7.28 15.89 -23.94
N LEU A 312 -8.22 15.38 -24.79
CA LEU A 312 -9.44 14.77 -24.29
C LEU A 312 -9.08 13.63 -23.32
N TRP A 313 -9.77 13.61 -22.16
CA TRP A 313 -9.62 12.62 -21.09
C TRP A 313 -8.27 12.65 -20.36
N LYS A 314 -7.39 13.61 -20.66
CA LYS A 314 -6.11 13.82 -19.98
C LYS A 314 -5.32 12.52 -19.77
N PRO A 315 -5.00 11.75 -20.83
CA PRO A 315 -4.33 10.46 -20.64
C PRO A 315 -2.97 10.59 -19.98
N ASN A 316 -2.64 9.61 -19.15
CA ASN A 316 -1.31 9.38 -18.60
C ASN A 316 -0.85 8.00 -19.02
N LEU A 317 0.31 7.90 -19.64
CA LEU A 317 0.95 6.64 -19.97
C LEU A 317 2.20 6.50 -19.11
N ALA A 318 2.31 5.38 -18.40
CA ALA A 318 3.48 5.04 -17.61
C ALA A 318 4.04 3.67 -18.02
N TYR A 319 5.35 3.53 -17.90
CA TYR A 319 6.06 2.27 -17.96
C TYR A 319 6.94 2.15 -16.72
N ARG A 320 6.92 0.98 -16.09
CA ARG A 320 7.79 0.64 -14.96
C ARG A 320 8.46 -0.71 -15.23
N TYR A 321 9.74 -0.77 -14.97
CA TYR A 321 10.46 -2.01 -14.78
C TYR A 321 10.89 -2.11 -13.32
N ALA A 322 10.63 -3.25 -12.69
CA ALA A 322 11.07 -3.56 -11.34
C ALA A 322 11.83 -4.89 -11.36
N SER A 323 12.82 -5.00 -10.50
CA SER A 323 13.68 -6.18 -10.37
C SER A 323 13.99 -6.40 -8.89
N PHE A 324 13.69 -7.57 -8.42
CA PHE A 324 13.95 -8.04 -7.06
C PHE A 324 14.75 -9.33 -7.17
N GLU A 325 15.95 -9.35 -6.60
CA GLU A 325 16.82 -10.52 -6.63
C GLU A 325 16.14 -11.73 -6.01
N GLY A 326 16.43 -12.91 -6.55
CA GLY A 326 15.98 -14.21 -6.09
C GLY A 326 17.16 -15.08 -5.64
N ASP A 327 16.88 -15.97 -4.70
CA ASP A 327 17.91 -16.84 -4.10
C ASP A 327 18.55 -17.77 -5.14
N ASN A 328 19.88 -17.82 -5.13
CA ASN A 328 20.65 -18.81 -5.87
C ASN A 328 20.97 -19.99 -4.93
N PRO A 329 20.32 -21.14 -5.08
CA PRO A 329 20.50 -22.27 -4.18
C PRO A 329 21.93 -22.84 -4.18
N ASN A 330 22.79 -22.40 -5.11
CA ASN A 330 24.19 -22.78 -5.19
C ASN A 330 25.12 -21.77 -4.49
N SER A 331 24.59 -20.64 -4.01
CA SER A 331 25.36 -19.67 -3.22
C SER A 331 25.44 -20.09 -1.74
N GLY A 332 26.35 -19.49 -1.00
CA GLY A 332 26.49 -19.73 0.44
C GLY A 332 25.64 -18.81 1.32
N LYS A 333 24.86 -17.90 0.72
CA LYS A 333 24.01 -16.90 1.38
C LYS A 333 22.72 -16.77 0.61
N SER A 334 21.65 -16.34 1.26
CA SER A 334 20.44 -15.93 0.55
C SER A 334 20.70 -14.68 -0.26
N GLU A 335 20.21 -14.68 -1.50
CA GLU A 335 20.16 -13.53 -2.42
C GLU A 335 18.71 -13.08 -2.65
N ASP A 336 17.77 -13.65 -1.88
CA ASP A 336 16.33 -13.36 -1.99
C ASP A 336 16.02 -12.00 -1.34
N PHE A 337 15.62 -11.03 -2.14
CA PHE A 337 15.28 -9.69 -1.65
C PHE A 337 14.10 -9.75 -0.68
N ASP A 338 14.25 -9.15 0.49
CA ASP A 338 13.19 -9.05 1.48
C ASP A 338 12.37 -7.76 1.27
N PRO A 339 11.12 -7.83 0.83
CA PRO A 339 10.31 -6.63 0.58
C PRO A 339 9.93 -5.86 1.84
N LEU A 340 10.31 -6.34 3.03
CA LEU A 340 9.98 -5.77 4.33
C LEU A 340 8.48 -5.48 4.47
N PHE A 341 8.13 -4.19 4.47
CA PHE A 341 6.78 -3.67 4.73
C PHE A 341 6.25 -2.87 3.53
N TYR A 342 6.47 -3.36 2.31
CA TYR A 342 6.06 -2.66 1.09
C TYR A 342 4.55 -2.37 1.05
N GLY A 343 4.17 -1.31 0.35
CA GLY A 343 2.78 -0.92 0.22
C GLY A 343 2.11 -1.55 -0.97
N PHE A 344 0.96 -2.15 -0.70
CA PHE A 344 0.13 -2.74 -1.72
C PHE A 344 -1.33 -2.29 -1.55
N SER A 345 -1.66 -1.08 -1.69
CA SER A 345 -3.05 -0.66 -1.68
C SER A 345 -3.23 0.49 -2.65
N ASP A 346 -4.27 0.45 -3.40
CA ASP A 346 -4.57 1.38 -4.47
C ASP A 346 -3.66 1.26 -5.70
N TRP A 347 -4.14 1.79 -6.82
CA TRP A 347 -3.49 1.75 -8.13
C TRP A 347 -2.25 2.65 -8.24
N GLY A 348 -1.84 3.30 -7.15
CA GLY A 348 -0.77 4.29 -7.12
C GLY A 348 0.50 3.86 -6.40
N ASN A 349 0.41 2.87 -5.50
CA ASN A 349 1.55 2.38 -4.74
C ASN A 349 2.22 1.17 -5.43
N TRP A 350 2.79 0.25 -4.66
CA TRP A 350 3.44 -0.95 -5.17
C TRP A 350 2.43 -2.02 -5.61
N TYR A 351 1.51 -1.61 -6.46
CA TYR A 351 0.57 -2.49 -7.12
C TYR A 351 1.25 -3.30 -8.23
N GLN A 352 1.18 -4.62 -8.15
CA GLN A 352 1.76 -5.58 -9.09
C GLN A 352 0.71 -6.47 -9.77
N GLY A 353 -0.51 -5.99 -9.88
CA GLY A 353 -1.65 -6.69 -10.47
C GLY A 353 -2.59 -7.32 -9.43
N GLU A 354 -3.83 -7.49 -9.82
CA GLU A 354 -4.92 -8.03 -8.99
C GLU A 354 -4.85 -9.54 -8.77
N ILE A 355 -4.06 -10.25 -9.56
CA ILE A 355 -3.96 -11.69 -9.50
C ILE A 355 -2.56 -12.10 -9.05
N LEU A 356 -1.55 -11.89 -9.89
CA LEU A 356 -0.22 -12.45 -9.64
C LEU A 356 0.46 -11.79 -8.45
N GLY A 357 0.49 -10.46 -8.41
CA GLY A 357 1.15 -9.71 -7.35
C GLY A 357 0.40 -9.69 -6.03
N GLU A 358 -0.89 -10.08 -6.03
CA GLU A 358 -1.70 -10.14 -4.82
C GLU A 358 -1.72 -11.55 -4.21
N TYR A 359 -1.80 -12.59 -5.04
CA TYR A 359 -2.10 -13.93 -4.55
C TYR A 359 -0.97 -14.94 -4.75
N VAL A 360 -0.01 -14.70 -5.65
CA VAL A 360 0.99 -15.71 -6.05
C VAL A 360 2.42 -15.24 -5.87
N LEU A 361 2.72 -14.01 -6.31
CA LEU A 361 4.05 -13.43 -6.31
C LEU A 361 4.18 -12.37 -5.21
N THR A 362 5.40 -12.16 -4.76
CA THR A 362 5.76 -11.04 -3.88
C THR A 362 6.82 -10.18 -4.55
N ASN A 363 7.18 -9.04 -3.97
CA ASN A 363 8.32 -8.22 -4.42
C ASN A 363 9.65 -8.88 -4.00
N SER A 364 9.84 -10.15 -4.35
CA SER A 364 11.01 -10.97 -4.15
C SER A 364 11.14 -11.95 -5.31
N ASN A 365 12.34 -12.27 -5.75
CA ASN A 365 12.60 -13.18 -6.88
C ASN A 365 11.77 -12.85 -8.14
N LEU A 366 11.63 -11.57 -8.47
CA LEU A 366 10.68 -11.10 -9.48
C LEU A 366 11.27 -10.00 -10.36
N ASN A 367 11.12 -10.16 -11.66
CA ASN A 367 11.29 -9.12 -12.67
C ASN A 367 9.92 -8.79 -13.28
N SER A 368 9.48 -7.54 -13.17
CA SER A 368 8.16 -7.10 -13.61
C SER A 368 8.26 -5.94 -14.61
N HIS A 369 7.63 -6.11 -15.76
CA HIS A 369 7.35 -5.03 -16.71
C HIS A 369 5.90 -4.60 -16.56
N MET A 370 5.64 -3.32 -16.32
CA MET A 370 4.29 -2.77 -16.25
C MET A 370 4.12 -1.65 -17.27
N VAL A 371 3.02 -1.69 -18.02
CA VAL A 371 2.51 -0.56 -18.80
C VAL A 371 1.16 -0.15 -18.22
N LYS A 372 0.99 1.13 -17.84
CA LYS A 372 -0.25 1.68 -17.31
C LYS A 372 -0.75 2.81 -18.20
N LEU A 373 -2.01 2.74 -18.60
CA LEU A 373 -2.75 3.85 -19.21
C LEU A 373 -3.85 4.30 -18.25
N ASN A 374 -3.80 5.55 -17.80
CA ASN A 374 -4.87 6.17 -17.05
C ASN A 374 -5.57 7.21 -17.92
N VAL A 375 -6.90 7.25 -17.89
CA VAL A 375 -7.72 8.30 -18.53
C VAL A 375 -8.84 8.76 -17.60
N LYS A 376 -9.15 10.08 -17.64
CA LYS A 376 -10.18 10.71 -16.83
C LYS A 376 -11.19 11.43 -17.73
N PRO A 377 -12.26 10.74 -18.18
CA PRO A 377 -13.31 11.37 -19.00
C PRO A 377 -13.98 12.55 -18.32
N VAL A 378 -14.19 12.46 -17.02
CA VAL A 378 -14.65 13.52 -16.11
C VAL A 378 -13.86 13.42 -14.81
N ASP A 379 -13.82 14.48 -14.01
CA ASP A 379 -13.00 14.53 -12.81
C ASP A 379 -13.40 13.46 -11.76
N SER A 380 -14.67 13.02 -11.77
CA SER A 380 -15.16 12.00 -10.84
C SER A 380 -15.01 10.56 -11.32
N ILE A 381 -14.53 10.32 -12.55
CA ILE A 381 -14.38 8.96 -13.10
C ILE A 381 -12.97 8.81 -13.67
N SER A 382 -12.29 7.76 -13.24
CA SER A 382 -10.98 7.34 -13.71
C SER A 382 -11.02 5.91 -14.25
N PHE A 383 -10.37 5.67 -15.38
CA PHE A 383 -10.12 4.34 -15.91
C PHE A 383 -8.62 4.09 -15.89
N ASN A 384 -8.20 2.92 -15.41
CA ASN A 384 -6.82 2.47 -15.51
C ASN A 384 -6.79 1.13 -16.23
N LEU A 385 -5.94 1.03 -17.24
CA LEU A 385 -5.62 -0.22 -17.90
C LEU A 385 -4.15 -0.52 -17.61
N PHE A 386 -3.88 -1.72 -17.09
CA PHE A 386 -2.54 -2.20 -16.82
C PHE A 386 -2.27 -3.44 -17.66
N PHE A 387 -1.03 -3.59 -18.07
CA PHE A 387 -0.46 -4.82 -18.59
C PHE A 387 0.80 -5.12 -17.79
N TYR A 388 0.93 -6.34 -17.32
CA TYR A 388 2.12 -6.85 -16.66
C TYR A 388 2.66 -8.06 -17.41
N HIS A 389 4.00 -8.14 -17.46
CA HIS A 389 4.73 -9.34 -17.83
C HIS A 389 5.66 -9.70 -16.70
N PHE A 390 5.47 -10.87 -16.09
CA PHE A 390 6.17 -11.33 -14.92
C PHE A 390 7.19 -12.41 -15.28
N ARG A 391 8.39 -12.26 -14.75
CA ARG A 391 9.47 -13.23 -14.87
C ARG A 391 10.11 -13.45 -13.51
N LEU A 392 10.46 -14.69 -13.18
CA LEU A 392 11.28 -14.99 -12.02
C LEU A 392 12.72 -14.53 -12.27
N ASP A 393 13.37 -13.99 -11.27
CA ASP A 393 14.80 -13.67 -11.34
C ASP A 393 15.63 -14.97 -11.32
N ASN A 394 15.36 -15.84 -10.34
CA ASN A 394 15.94 -17.18 -10.24
C ASN A 394 14.84 -18.26 -10.18
N PRO A 395 14.56 -18.99 -11.27
CA PRO A 395 13.51 -20.00 -11.28
C PRO A 395 13.81 -21.20 -10.37
N GLU A 396 15.10 -21.57 -10.17
CA GLU A 396 15.47 -22.68 -9.30
C GLU A 396 15.09 -22.40 -7.82
N GLY A 397 15.24 -21.14 -7.37
CA GLY A 397 14.81 -20.69 -6.04
C GLY A 397 13.30 -20.82 -5.84
N PHE A 398 12.53 -20.74 -6.91
CA PHE A 398 11.06 -20.91 -6.90
C PHE A 398 10.63 -22.37 -7.17
N GLY A 399 11.59 -23.29 -7.39
CA GLY A 399 11.33 -24.71 -7.62
C GLY A 399 10.88 -25.05 -9.04
N VAL A 400 11.08 -24.18 -10.01
CA VAL A 400 10.70 -24.33 -11.41
C VAL A 400 11.91 -24.20 -12.35
N GLN A 401 11.72 -24.46 -13.65
CA GLN A 401 12.80 -24.38 -14.64
C GLN A 401 12.71 -23.10 -15.49
N SER A 402 11.51 -22.58 -15.71
CA SER A 402 11.26 -21.43 -16.56
C SER A 402 11.26 -20.13 -15.77
N GLN A 403 11.93 -19.11 -16.33
CA GLN A 403 11.83 -17.74 -15.81
C GLN A 403 10.52 -17.05 -16.21
N ASP A 404 9.98 -17.34 -17.42
CA ASP A 404 8.75 -16.70 -17.89
C ASP A 404 7.57 -17.23 -17.07
N PHE A 405 6.92 -16.35 -16.28
CA PHE A 405 5.94 -16.77 -15.29
C PHE A 405 4.51 -16.58 -15.77
N ALA A 406 4.07 -15.35 -16.05
CA ALA A 406 2.73 -15.09 -16.56
C ALA A 406 2.61 -13.68 -17.13
N ASP A 407 1.57 -13.48 -17.97
CA ASP A 407 1.08 -12.17 -18.40
C ASP A 407 -0.23 -11.84 -17.67
N GLU A 408 -0.43 -10.56 -17.28
CA GLU A 408 -1.66 -10.13 -16.62
C GLU A 408 -2.17 -8.80 -17.16
N TRP A 409 -3.49 -8.72 -17.37
CA TRP A 409 -4.22 -7.52 -17.73
C TRP A 409 -5.19 -7.13 -16.63
N ASN A 410 -5.17 -5.86 -16.21
CA ASN A 410 -6.14 -5.33 -15.26
C ASN A 410 -6.84 -4.09 -15.83
N LEU A 411 -8.12 -4.00 -15.60
CA LEU A 411 -8.94 -2.82 -15.87
C LEU A 411 -9.61 -2.37 -14.58
N THR A 412 -9.40 -1.12 -14.18
CA THR A 412 -10.13 -0.53 -13.06
C THR A 412 -10.96 0.66 -13.50
N VAL A 413 -12.13 0.80 -12.93
CA VAL A 413 -13.02 1.95 -13.11
C VAL A 413 -13.34 2.50 -11.73
N ASP A 414 -12.81 3.68 -11.43
CA ASP A 414 -13.02 4.35 -10.14
C ASP A 414 -14.03 5.48 -10.31
N TRP A 415 -15.04 5.51 -9.45
CA TRP A 415 -16.06 6.55 -9.43
C TRP A 415 -16.18 7.19 -8.05
N THR A 416 -15.78 8.46 -7.95
CA THR A 416 -16.02 9.31 -6.78
C THR A 416 -17.42 9.93 -6.91
N ALA A 417 -18.41 9.30 -6.29
CA ALA A 417 -19.81 9.73 -6.38
C ALA A 417 -20.04 11.08 -5.68
N ASN A 418 -19.40 11.30 -4.54
CA ASN A 418 -19.35 12.57 -3.82
C ASN A 418 -18.15 12.56 -2.87
N GLU A 419 -18.01 13.62 -2.06
CA GLU A 419 -16.94 13.73 -1.07
C GLU A 419 -16.94 12.60 -0.02
N HIS A 420 -17.92 11.74 0.00
CA HIS A 420 -18.22 10.76 1.03
C HIS A 420 -18.30 9.32 0.51
N LEU A 421 -18.45 9.12 -0.76
CA LEU A 421 -18.78 7.84 -1.34
C LEU A 421 -18.00 7.61 -2.63
N SER A 422 -17.28 6.51 -2.70
CA SER A 422 -16.63 6.05 -3.92
C SER A 422 -16.85 4.57 -4.17
N PHE A 423 -16.70 4.20 -5.43
CA PHE A 423 -16.80 2.83 -5.90
C PHE A 423 -15.67 2.53 -6.87
N SER A 424 -15.24 1.29 -6.88
CA SER A 424 -14.34 0.74 -7.89
C SER A 424 -14.92 -0.54 -8.46
N LEU A 425 -14.84 -0.67 -9.77
CA LEU A 425 -15.08 -1.90 -10.51
C LEU A 425 -13.73 -2.35 -11.05
N VAL A 426 -13.37 -3.58 -10.81
CA VAL A 426 -12.12 -4.17 -11.25
C VAL A 426 -12.38 -5.44 -12.03
N GLY A 427 -11.63 -5.63 -13.11
CA GLY A 427 -11.53 -6.88 -13.84
C GLY A 427 -10.07 -7.19 -14.12
N ALA A 428 -9.66 -8.43 -13.89
CA ALA A 428 -8.32 -8.90 -14.18
C ALA A 428 -8.35 -10.24 -14.91
N TYR A 429 -7.29 -10.51 -15.65
CA TYR A 429 -7.10 -11.71 -16.42
C TYR A 429 -5.61 -12.05 -16.47
N ALA A 430 -5.25 -13.24 -16.05
CA ALA A 430 -3.89 -13.75 -16.09
C ALA A 430 -3.79 -15.01 -16.95
N ASP A 431 -2.76 -15.05 -17.79
CA ASP A 431 -2.41 -16.21 -18.65
C ASP A 431 -1.07 -16.78 -18.16
N PRO A 432 -1.04 -18.09 -17.76
CA PRO A 432 0.18 -18.68 -17.22
C PRO A 432 1.18 -18.97 -18.32
N ASP A 433 2.43 -18.55 -18.12
CA ASP A 433 3.59 -19.04 -18.87
C ASP A 433 4.14 -20.35 -18.24
N SER A 434 5.24 -20.83 -18.78
CA SER A 434 5.83 -22.10 -18.37
C SER A 434 6.15 -22.15 -16.87
N GLY A 435 6.66 -21.05 -16.28
CA GLY A 435 6.99 -20.98 -14.85
C GLY A 435 5.77 -21.14 -13.95
N ALA A 436 4.66 -20.45 -14.27
CA ALA A 436 3.43 -20.58 -13.49
C ALA A 436 2.81 -21.98 -13.61
N ARG A 437 2.83 -22.57 -14.83
CA ARG A 437 2.37 -23.95 -15.05
C ARG A 437 3.19 -24.97 -14.28
N GLU A 438 4.50 -24.80 -14.24
CA GLU A 438 5.39 -25.66 -13.45
C GLU A 438 5.15 -25.49 -11.94
N PHE A 439 4.89 -24.24 -11.48
CA PHE A 439 4.69 -23.93 -10.07
C PHE A 439 3.34 -24.42 -9.53
N THR A 440 2.25 -24.11 -10.24
CA THR A 440 0.89 -24.41 -9.79
C THR A 440 0.40 -25.80 -10.22
N GLY A 441 0.95 -26.34 -11.31
CA GLY A 441 0.48 -27.56 -11.97
C GLY A 441 -0.70 -27.33 -12.92
N GLY A 442 -1.19 -26.07 -13.04
CA GLY A 442 -2.33 -25.69 -13.87
C GLY A 442 -1.96 -24.96 -15.13
N ASP A 443 -2.86 -24.92 -16.11
CA ASP A 443 -2.70 -24.21 -17.38
C ASP A 443 -3.98 -23.48 -17.85
N ASP A 444 -5.00 -23.40 -16.98
CA ASP A 444 -6.20 -22.59 -17.23
C ASP A 444 -5.89 -21.10 -17.09
N GLU A 445 -6.66 -20.24 -17.77
CA GLU A 445 -6.62 -18.80 -17.54
C GLU A 445 -7.31 -18.46 -16.22
N TRP A 446 -6.75 -17.49 -15.49
CA TRP A 446 -7.35 -16.98 -14.26
C TRP A 446 -8.07 -15.66 -14.52
N SER A 447 -9.39 -15.65 -14.38
CA SER A 447 -10.22 -14.44 -14.49
C SER A 447 -10.72 -14.01 -13.11
N TYR A 448 -10.74 -12.70 -12.88
CA TYR A 448 -11.04 -12.09 -11.60
C TYR A 448 -11.87 -10.82 -11.78
N GLY A 449 -12.85 -10.61 -10.92
CA GLY A 449 -13.66 -9.41 -10.86
C GLY A 449 -13.90 -8.96 -9.42
N MET A 450 -13.92 -7.64 -9.19
CA MET A 450 -14.22 -7.07 -7.88
C MET A 450 -15.15 -5.87 -8.02
N LEU A 451 -16.13 -5.81 -7.11
CA LEU A 451 -16.93 -4.61 -6.83
C LEU A 451 -16.56 -4.10 -5.45
N TYR A 452 -16.06 -2.89 -5.37
CA TYR A 452 -15.58 -2.29 -4.15
C TYR A 452 -16.27 -0.96 -3.87
N GLY A 453 -16.72 -0.75 -2.66
CA GLY A 453 -17.36 0.46 -2.20
C GLY A 453 -16.77 0.98 -0.91
N ILE A 454 -16.54 2.28 -0.83
CA ILE A 454 -15.99 2.97 0.34
C ILE A 454 -16.91 4.10 0.76
N ILE A 455 -17.11 4.19 2.07
CA ILE A 455 -17.76 5.30 2.74
C ILE A 455 -16.86 5.81 3.87
N SER A 456 -16.63 7.13 3.98
CA SER A 456 -15.78 7.69 5.05
C SER A 456 -16.22 9.07 5.53
N PHE A 457 -15.99 9.42 6.80
CA PHE A 457 -16.38 10.67 7.49
C PHE A 457 -15.22 11.26 8.28
#